data_dd4c12beb9395165cca7595f75348d5b
#
_entry.id   dd4c12beb9395165cca7595f75348d5b
#
_cell.length_a   1.000
_cell.length_b   1.000
_cell.length_c   1.000
_cell.angle_alpha   90.00
_cell.angle_beta   90.00
_cell.angle_gamma   90.00
#
_symmetry.space_group_name_H-M   'P 1'
#
loop_
_entity.id
_entity.type
_entity.pdbx_description
1 polymer ?
#
loop_
_entity_poly.entity_id
_entity_poly.type
_entity_poly.pdbx_seq_one_letter_code
_entity_poly.pdbx_strand_id
1 'polypeptide(L)'
;MRRSQRVRKPTLSNDYVVYLGECDFDIGKVVDPISFDQAIDGPQSSKWVEAMEDEMLSMKHNDVWELVELPNGFKPIGCKWVFKTKKDSKGNIKRFKARLVAKGFTKKEGIDYHDTFSPLSSKDSFRIIMALVAQFDLELHQMDVKTAFLNGNLGEEIYMQQPEGFQMKGKEHMVCKLNKSIYGLKQASRQWCLKYDETVTSLGFIENKIDQCIYLKISGSKFIFLILYVDDVLLASSDLNLLHETKQHLSKTFDMKDLGEASFVLGIEIHTNRSRGTLGLSQNAYIDRVLKRFDIQSCKPGDVPIVKGDVLSKDKCPKNEVERKCMKKVPYASAIGSLMYAQVCTRPDIAFPVNVLGRFLADPGMEHWIAAKKVMRYLQRTKNFMLTYRRVDLLEVIGYSDSDYAGSPDDKKSTSGYVFMLGGGAISWKSVKQTLVASSTMQAEFVACYGAATQAIWLRNFISGLKVIDSISRPVKIFCDNRAAVFFSKNNKTSSGSKHIDIKYLSVRDMVRKGDIIIEHINTEAMIADPLTKGVRHVVFKCHAESMGILSSFDVLG
;
A
#
# COMPACT_ATOMS: atom_id res chain seq x y z
N MET A 1 30.86 30.88 2.10
CA MET A 1 29.68 29.98 1.91
C MET A 1 29.20 29.47 3.26
N ARG A 2 28.06 29.94 3.77
CA ARG A 2 27.47 29.46 5.03
C ARG A 2 26.73 28.15 4.74
N ARG A 3 27.24 27.01 5.21
CA ARG A 3 26.55 25.73 5.21
C ARG A 3 25.44 25.78 6.27
N SER A 4 24.18 25.61 5.82
CA SER A 4 23.01 25.47 6.69
C SER A 4 23.12 24.19 7.51
N GLN A 5 23.10 24.30 8.83
CA GLN A 5 23.02 23.18 9.78
C GLN A 5 21.55 22.73 10.00
N ARG A 6 20.78 22.52 8.93
CA ARG A 6 19.47 21.88 9.06
C ARG A 6 19.67 20.37 9.14
N VAL A 7 19.39 19.80 10.31
CA VAL A 7 19.19 18.36 10.47
C VAL A 7 18.15 17.92 9.45
N ARG A 8 18.55 17.12 8.47
CA ARG A 8 17.61 16.48 7.52
C ARG A 8 16.72 15.54 8.34
N LYS A 9 15.44 15.90 8.52
CA LYS A 9 14.43 14.92 8.89
C LYS A 9 14.27 13.98 7.70
N PRO A 10 14.37 12.65 7.88
CA PRO A 10 14.04 11.71 6.81
C PRO A 10 12.58 11.97 6.42
N THR A 11 12.33 12.29 5.19
CA THR A 11 11.00 12.23 4.60
C THR A 11 10.68 10.75 4.35
N LEU A 12 10.33 10.03 5.41
CA LEU A 12 9.55 8.82 5.25
C LEU A 12 8.25 9.25 4.59
N SER A 13 7.94 8.71 3.41
CA SER A 13 6.63 8.95 2.82
C SER A 13 5.60 8.49 3.84
N ASN A 14 4.59 9.30 4.11
CA ASN A 14 3.53 8.97 5.08
C ASN A 14 2.78 7.67 4.72
N ASP A 15 2.93 7.19 3.49
CA ASP A 15 2.35 5.95 2.98
C ASP A 15 2.97 4.69 3.61
N TYR A 16 4.22 4.75 4.08
CA TYR A 16 4.94 3.56 4.57
C TYR A 16 4.53 3.13 5.99
N VAL A 17 4.07 4.05 6.82
CA VAL A 17 3.70 3.77 8.23
C VAL A 17 2.33 3.11 8.33
N VAL A 18 1.44 3.38 7.38
CA VAL A 18 0.06 2.89 7.37
C VAL A 18 -0.01 1.38 7.03
N TYR A 19 0.90 0.88 6.20
CA TYR A 19 0.84 -0.50 5.67
C TYR A 19 1.24 -1.60 6.66
N LEU A 20 2.09 -1.33 7.63
CA LEU A 20 2.60 -2.35 8.55
C LEU A 20 1.71 -2.62 9.77
N GLY A 21 0.75 -1.74 10.07
CA GLY A 21 -0.04 -1.80 11.30
C GLY A 21 -1.47 -2.31 11.16
N GLU A 22 -2.13 -2.11 10.02
CA GLU A 22 -3.58 -2.27 9.96
C GLU A 22 -4.09 -3.67 9.60
N CYS A 23 -3.31 -4.50 8.91
CA CYS A 23 -3.67 -5.90 8.71
C CYS A 23 -3.69 -6.71 10.03
N ASP A 24 -3.06 -6.19 11.07
CA ASP A 24 -2.84 -6.86 12.34
C ASP A 24 -3.60 -6.25 13.54
N PHE A 25 -4.38 -5.15 13.37
CA PHE A 25 -5.18 -4.62 14.48
C PHE A 25 -6.43 -5.47 14.71
N ASP A 26 -6.32 -6.38 15.67
CA ASP A 26 -7.45 -7.13 16.22
C ASP A 26 -8.33 -6.21 17.08
N ILE A 27 -9.57 -6.02 16.65
CA ILE A 27 -10.59 -5.18 17.33
C ILE A 27 -11.39 -6.04 18.34
N GLY A 28 -10.74 -7.04 18.96
CA GLY A 28 -11.37 -7.92 19.94
C GLY A 28 -11.12 -7.48 21.39
N LYS A 29 -12.09 -7.72 22.26
CA LYS A 29 -12.00 -7.48 23.72
C LYS A 29 -10.98 -8.38 24.46
N VAL A 30 -10.28 -9.26 23.80
CA VAL A 30 -9.20 -10.08 24.39
C VAL A 30 -7.91 -9.28 24.26
N VAL A 31 -7.40 -8.81 25.39
CA VAL A 31 -6.11 -8.13 25.45
C VAL A 31 -5.03 -9.20 25.42
N ASP A 32 -4.28 -9.30 24.32
CA ASP A 32 -3.12 -10.17 24.23
C ASP A 32 -2.06 -9.76 25.29
N PRO A 33 -1.30 -10.71 25.87
CA PRO A 33 -0.24 -10.39 26.82
C PRO A 33 0.79 -9.43 26.20
N ILE A 34 1.26 -8.46 26.98
CA ILE A 34 2.29 -7.49 26.54
C ILE A 34 3.69 -7.85 27.08
N SER A 35 3.79 -8.80 28.01
CA SER A 35 5.05 -9.30 28.60
C SER A 35 5.01 -10.82 28.72
N PHE A 36 6.19 -11.40 28.92
CA PHE A 36 6.36 -12.82 29.20
C PHE A 36 5.59 -13.24 30.46
N ASP A 37 5.77 -12.50 31.58
CA ASP A 37 5.09 -12.77 32.85
C ASP A 37 3.57 -12.81 32.69
N GLN A 38 2.99 -11.84 31.99
CA GLN A 38 1.55 -11.84 31.71
C GLN A 38 1.09 -13.05 30.90
N ALA A 39 1.94 -13.57 30.00
CA ALA A 39 1.60 -14.74 29.21
C ALA A 39 1.61 -16.02 30.04
N ILE A 40 2.55 -16.17 30.99
CA ILE A 40 2.67 -17.37 31.83
C ILE A 40 1.73 -17.34 33.02
N ASP A 41 1.39 -16.18 33.57
CA ASP A 41 0.49 -16.02 34.73
C ASP A 41 -0.99 -15.96 34.32
N GLY A 42 -1.29 -15.85 33.03
CA GLY A 42 -2.65 -15.67 32.51
C GLY A 42 -3.45 -16.98 32.39
N PRO A 43 -4.78 -16.91 32.25
CA PRO A 43 -5.67 -18.08 32.18
C PRO A 43 -5.44 -18.97 30.94
N GLN A 44 -4.64 -18.50 29.98
CA GLN A 44 -4.30 -19.20 28.74
C GLN A 44 -2.79 -19.50 28.64
N SER A 45 -2.11 -19.58 29.79
CA SER A 45 -0.64 -19.75 29.88
C SER A 45 -0.15 -20.96 29.09
N SER A 46 -0.79 -22.13 29.21
CA SER A 46 -0.40 -23.31 28.47
C SER A 46 -0.35 -23.12 26.95
N LYS A 47 -1.32 -22.37 26.39
CA LYS A 47 -1.38 -22.09 24.95
C LYS A 47 -0.32 -21.09 24.51
N TRP A 48 0.04 -20.15 25.39
CA TRP A 48 1.12 -19.21 25.10
C TRP A 48 2.49 -19.88 25.22
N VAL A 49 2.68 -20.80 26.18
CA VAL A 49 3.90 -21.61 26.29
C VAL A 49 4.08 -22.47 25.05
N GLU A 50 3.05 -23.21 24.62
CA GLU A 50 3.06 -23.97 23.36
C GLU A 50 3.44 -23.09 22.15
N ALA A 51 2.87 -21.89 22.04
CA ALA A 51 3.17 -20.98 20.95
C ALA A 51 4.63 -20.45 21.00
N MET A 52 5.21 -20.28 22.19
CA MET A 52 6.62 -19.90 22.36
C MET A 52 7.55 -21.08 22.03
N GLU A 53 7.20 -22.29 22.42
CA GLU A 53 7.95 -23.52 22.10
C GLU A 53 7.97 -23.77 20.59
N ASP A 54 6.83 -23.57 19.89
CA ASP A 54 6.74 -23.61 18.42
C ASP A 54 7.71 -22.63 17.76
N GLU A 55 7.77 -21.39 18.27
CA GLU A 55 8.70 -20.37 17.75
C GLU A 55 10.17 -20.74 18.01
N MET A 56 10.50 -21.25 19.20
CA MET A 56 11.85 -21.71 19.54
C MET A 56 12.27 -22.91 18.69
N LEU A 57 11.36 -23.85 18.44
CA LEU A 57 11.61 -24.96 17.53
C LEU A 57 11.89 -24.50 16.11
N SER A 58 11.15 -23.50 15.64
CA SER A 58 11.36 -22.86 14.34
C SER A 58 12.73 -22.17 14.27
N MET A 59 13.14 -21.45 15.32
CA MET A 59 14.48 -20.83 15.40
C MET A 59 15.58 -21.88 15.32
N LYS A 60 15.43 -23.00 16.03
CA LYS A 60 16.39 -24.12 16.02
C LYS A 60 16.44 -24.80 14.63
N HIS A 61 15.27 -25.08 14.03
CA HIS A 61 15.20 -25.71 12.71
C HIS A 61 15.87 -24.88 11.61
N ASN A 62 15.82 -23.56 11.75
CA ASN A 62 16.43 -22.63 10.80
C ASN A 62 17.88 -22.26 11.15
N ASP A 63 18.48 -22.82 12.19
CA ASP A 63 19.85 -22.50 12.66
C ASP A 63 20.08 -20.99 12.83
N VAL A 64 19.10 -20.31 13.48
CA VAL A 64 19.09 -18.84 13.55
C VAL A 64 20.25 -18.31 14.37
N TRP A 65 20.69 -19.02 15.42
CA TRP A 65 21.83 -18.64 16.25
C TRP A 65 22.56 -19.83 16.84
N GLU A 66 23.77 -19.58 17.32
CA GLU A 66 24.55 -20.45 18.19
C GLU A 66 24.82 -19.76 19.54
N LEU A 67 24.97 -20.55 20.62
CA LEU A 67 25.34 -20.00 21.93
C LEU A 67 26.85 -19.87 22.02
N VAL A 68 27.31 -18.65 22.34
CA VAL A 68 28.74 -18.33 22.47
C VAL A 68 28.98 -17.47 23.71
N GLU A 69 30.21 -17.42 24.18
CA GLU A 69 30.63 -16.38 25.12
C GLU A 69 30.67 -15.03 24.42
N LEU A 70 30.26 -13.98 25.12
CA LEU A 70 30.26 -12.63 24.53
C LEU A 70 31.72 -12.15 24.32
N PRO A 71 32.15 -11.90 23.07
CA PRO A 71 33.49 -11.38 22.82
C PRO A 71 33.68 -10.00 23.41
N ASN A 72 34.94 -9.70 23.81
CA ASN A 72 35.31 -8.41 24.37
C ASN A 72 34.97 -7.28 23.39
N GLY A 73 34.37 -6.20 23.91
CA GLY A 73 34.01 -5.01 23.13
C GLY A 73 32.60 -5.04 22.50
N PHE A 74 31.94 -6.18 22.46
CA PHE A 74 30.57 -6.29 21.97
C PHE A 74 29.55 -6.07 23.08
N LYS A 75 28.37 -5.55 22.67
CA LYS A 75 27.19 -5.42 23.54
C LYS A 75 26.03 -6.22 22.94
N PRO A 76 25.46 -7.17 23.71
CA PRO A 76 24.33 -7.94 23.22
C PRO A 76 23.07 -7.07 23.18
N ILE A 77 22.26 -7.23 22.13
CA ILE A 77 20.93 -6.64 22.07
C ILE A 77 19.97 -7.49 22.90
N GLY A 78 18.97 -6.85 23.50
CA GLY A 78 17.88 -7.56 24.15
C GLY A 78 16.90 -8.11 23.12
N CYS A 79 16.05 -9.03 23.57
CA CYS A 79 14.88 -9.50 22.82
C CYS A 79 13.61 -9.34 23.67
N LYS A 80 12.46 -9.60 23.06
CA LYS A 80 11.16 -9.65 23.74
C LYS A 80 10.21 -10.59 23.01
N TRP A 81 9.28 -11.15 23.75
CA TRP A 81 8.14 -11.86 23.18
C TRP A 81 7.06 -10.88 22.72
N VAL A 82 6.41 -11.19 21.60
CA VAL A 82 5.23 -10.51 21.08
C VAL A 82 4.15 -11.55 20.86
N PHE A 83 3.05 -11.40 21.58
CA PHE A 83 1.94 -12.34 21.59
C PHE A 83 0.79 -11.82 20.73
N LYS A 84 0.16 -12.71 19.97
CA LYS A 84 -0.99 -12.37 19.14
C LYS A 84 -1.96 -13.54 18.99
N THR A 85 -3.23 -13.31 19.31
CA THR A 85 -4.33 -14.21 18.99
C THR A 85 -4.78 -14.01 17.55
N LYS A 86 -4.82 -15.07 16.77
CA LYS A 86 -5.47 -15.07 15.44
C LYS A 86 -6.90 -15.58 15.58
N LYS A 87 -7.86 -14.84 15.03
CA LYS A 87 -9.30 -15.16 15.07
C LYS A 87 -9.81 -15.56 13.70
N ASP A 88 -10.89 -16.34 13.68
CA ASP A 88 -11.64 -16.63 12.46
C ASP A 88 -12.57 -15.46 12.06
N SER A 89 -13.27 -15.60 10.94
CA SER A 89 -14.23 -14.60 10.44
C SER A 89 -15.41 -14.36 11.40
N LYS A 90 -15.67 -15.31 12.31
CA LYS A 90 -16.73 -15.24 13.35
C LYS A 90 -16.23 -14.60 14.65
N GLY A 91 -14.91 -14.30 14.76
CA GLY A 91 -14.29 -13.73 15.95
C GLY A 91 -13.84 -14.77 17.00
N ASN A 92 -13.92 -16.06 16.72
CA ASN A 92 -13.42 -17.10 17.61
C ASN A 92 -11.90 -17.23 17.49
N ILE A 93 -11.22 -17.52 18.61
CA ILE A 93 -9.77 -17.72 18.61
C ILE A 93 -9.44 -18.99 17.83
N LYS A 94 -8.72 -18.82 16.72
CA LYS A 94 -8.25 -19.93 15.88
C LYS A 94 -6.86 -20.43 16.28
N ARG A 95 -5.97 -19.51 16.67
CA ARG A 95 -4.58 -19.81 17.00
C ARG A 95 -3.96 -18.75 17.91
N PHE A 96 -3.11 -19.20 18.84
CA PHE A 96 -2.17 -18.36 19.57
C PHE A 96 -0.86 -18.30 18.79
N LYS A 97 -0.23 -17.14 18.72
CA LYS A 97 1.06 -16.95 18.05
C LYS A 97 1.97 -16.13 18.94
N ALA A 98 3.14 -16.66 19.25
CA ALA A 98 4.23 -15.91 19.87
C ALA A 98 5.31 -15.67 18.82
N ARG A 99 5.99 -14.51 18.88
CA ARG A 99 7.16 -14.20 18.07
C ARG A 99 8.26 -13.66 18.95
N LEU A 100 9.46 -14.16 18.76
CA LEU A 100 10.66 -13.59 19.38
C LEU A 100 11.16 -12.43 18.53
N VAL A 101 11.27 -11.25 19.13
CA VAL A 101 11.61 -10.00 18.45
C VAL A 101 12.84 -9.37 19.08
N ALA A 102 13.91 -9.18 18.31
CA ALA A 102 15.10 -8.48 18.75
C ALA A 102 14.81 -6.98 18.95
N LYS A 103 15.45 -6.37 19.97
CA LYS A 103 15.37 -4.92 20.21
C LYS A 103 16.37 -4.17 19.32
N GLY A 104 16.27 -4.35 17.99
CA GLY A 104 17.17 -3.79 16.98
C GLY A 104 17.18 -2.25 16.89
N PHE A 105 16.22 -1.55 17.52
CA PHE A 105 16.17 -0.09 17.54
C PHE A 105 17.36 0.54 18.28
N THR A 106 18.11 -0.21 19.10
CA THR A 106 19.30 0.24 19.80
C THR A 106 20.54 0.33 18.91
N LYS A 107 20.48 -0.29 17.73
CA LYS A 107 21.56 -0.35 16.74
C LYS A 107 21.66 0.95 15.92
N LYS A 108 22.91 1.36 15.58
CA LYS A 108 23.24 2.62 14.88
C LYS A 108 23.60 2.35 13.43
N GLU A 109 23.08 3.19 12.53
CA GLU A 109 23.43 3.18 11.11
C GLU A 109 24.90 3.52 10.88
N GLY A 110 25.55 2.82 9.95
CA GLY A 110 26.96 2.98 9.61
C GLY A 110 27.94 2.27 10.55
N ILE A 111 27.47 1.72 11.70
CA ILE A 111 28.28 0.97 12.67
C ILE A 111 27.75 -0.46 12.79
N ASP A 112 26.46 -0.60 13.05
CA ASP A 112 25.82 -1.89 13.36
C ASP A 112 25.06 -2.45 12.15
N TYR A 113 24.76 -1.64 11.15
CA TYR A 113 24.16 -2.02 9.87
C TYR A 113 24.42 -0.91 8.83
N HIS A 114 24.50 -1.30 7.56
CA HIS A 114 24.80 -0.36 6.47
C HIS A 114 23.57 -0.01 5.62
N ASP A 115 22.70 -0.96 5.37
CA ASP A 115 21.55 -0.77 4.50
C ASP A 115 20.33 -1.54 5.02
N THR A 116 19.20 -0.83 5.15
CA THR A 116 17.94 -1.38 5.66
C THR A 116 16.80 -1.25 4.67
N PHE A 117 17.05 -0.58 3.53
CA PHE A 117 16.00 -0.42 2.54
C PHE A 117 15.59 -1.79 1.99
N SER A 118 14.32 -2.13 2.15
CA SER A 118 13.69 -3.32 1.60
C SER A 118 12.59 -2.88 0.64
N PRO A 119 12.63 -3.30 -0.63
CA PRO A 119 11.55 -3.02 -1.54
C PRO A 119 10.26 -3.66 -1.04
N LEU A 120 9.14 -3.00 -1.29
CA LEU A 120 7.80 -3.51 -1.06
C LEU A 120 6.98 -3.24 -2.32
N SER A 121 6.28 -4.25 -2.82
CA SER A 121 5.45 -4.09 -4.02
C SER A 121 4.39 -3.02 -3.82
N SER A 122 4.24 -2.16 -4.82
CA SER A 122 3.24 -1.10 -4.78
C SER A 122 1.82 -1.65 -4.99
N LYS A 123 0.82 -0.94 -4.46
CA LYS A 123 -0.58 -1.32 -4.74
C LYS A 123 -0.94 -1.13 -6.22
N ASP A 124 -0.25 -0.21 -6.90
CA ASP A 124 -0.42 -0.01 -8.34
C ASP A 124 0.05 -1.24 -9.12
N SER A 125 1.24 -1.79 -8.78
CA SER A 125 1.74 -3.04 -9.37
C SER A 125 0.78 -4.21 -9.17
N PHE A 126 0.27 -4.37 -7.93
CA PHE A 126 -0.73 -5.39 -7.60
C PHE A 126 -1.97 -5.25 -8.48
N ARG A 127 -2.54 -4.03 -8.61
CA ARG A 127 -3.76 -3.81 -9.42
C ARG A 127 -3.51 -4.03 -10.91
N ILE A 128 -2.34 -3.66 -11.42
CA ILE A 128 -1.98 -3.94 -12.81
C ILE A 128 -1.95 -5.45 -13.05
N ILE A 129 -1.30 -6.23 -12.17
CA ILE A 129 -1.31 -7.69 -12.31
C ILE A 129 -2.74 -8.26 -12.23
N MET A 130 -3.61 -7.75 -11.34
CA MET A 130 -5.01 -8.18 -11.28
C MET A 130 -5.78 -7.87 -12.57
N ALA A 131 -5.52 -6.72 -13.20
CA ALA A 131 -6.07 -6.41 -14.52
C ALA A 131 -5.57 -7.39 -15.60
N LEU A 132 -4.29 -7.81 -15.53
CA LEU A 132 -3.72 -8.81 -16.44
C LEU A 132 -4.30 -10.22 -16.19
N VAL A 133 -4.57 -10.56 -14.92
CA VAL A 133 -5.26 -11.82 -14.58
C VAL A 133 -6.62 -11.87 -15.26
N ALA A 134 -7.42 -10.79 -15.22
CA ALA A 134 -8.71 -10.72 -15.91
C ALA A 134 -8.55 -10.75 -17.45
N GLN A 135 -7.56 -10.04 -17.99
CA GLN A 135 -7.31 -9.92 -19.42
C GLN A 135 -6.90 -11.24 -20.07
N PHE A 136 -5.96 -11.96 -19.45
CA PHE A 136 -5.34 -13.17 -20.01
C PHE A 136 -5.86 -14.46 -19.38
N ASP A 137 -6.86 -14.38 -18.51
CA ASP A 137 -7.44 -15.52 -17.80
C ASP A 137 -6.39 -16.35 -17.05
N LEU A 138 -5.51 -15.65 -16.31
CA LEU A 138 -4.40 -16.31 -15.62
C LEU A 138 -4.90 -17.10 -14.39
N GLU A 139 -4.22 -18.22 -14.13
CA GLU A 139 -4.32 -18.92 -12.84
C GLU A 139 -3.66 -18.09 -11.76
N LEU A 140 -4.40 -17.72 -10.74
CA LEU A 140 -3.92 -16.88 -9.63
C LEU A 140 -3.89 -17.67 -8.34
N HIS A 141 -2.69 -17.97 -7.84
CA HIS A 141 -2.48 -18.74 -6.61
C HIS A 141 -1.68 -17.95 -5.58
N GLN A 142 -1.77 -18.38 -4.32
CA GLN A 142 -1.06 -17.78 -3.21
C GLN A 142 -0.27 -18.84 -2.43
N MET A 143 0.96 -18.47 -2.04
CA MET A 143 1.78 -19.22 -1.09
C MET A 143 2.21 -18.29 0.04
N ASP A 144 2.30 -18.82 1.27
CA ASP A 144 2.72 -18.10 2.47
C ASP A 144 4.05 -18.69 2.96
N VAL A 145 5.06 -17.84 3.11
CA VAL A 145 6.38 -18.26 3.61
C VAL A 145 6.36 -18.24 5.13
N LYS A 146 6.52 -19.41 5.73
CA LYS A 146 6.68 -19.48 7.18
C LYS A 146 8.02 -18.84 7.56
N THR A 147 7.98 -17.95 8.55
CA THR A 147 9.20 -17.35 9.12
C THR A 147 10.13 -16.69 8.08
N ALA A 148 9.56 -15.93 7.13
CA ALA A 148 10.29 -15.31 6.00
C ALA A 148 11.61 -14.64 6.42
N PHE A 149 11.61 -13.83 7.49
CA PHE A 149 12.81 -13.13 7.95
C PHE A 149 13.92 -14.06 8.48
N LEU A 150 13.59 -15.26 8.94
CA LEU A 150 14.59 -16.25 9.40
C LEU A 150 15.36 -16.91 8.24
N ASN A 151 14.96 -16.68 6.99
CA ASN A 151 15.68 -17.17 5.83
C ASN A 151 16.85 -16.26 5.40
N GLY A 152 16.86 -15.00 5.83
CA GLY A 152 17.89 -14.03 5.46
C GLY A 152 19.21 -14.25 6.23
N ASN A 153 20.33 -14.35 5.53
CA ASN A 153 21.65 -14.45 6.12
C ASN A 153 22.11 -13.08 6.64
N LEU A 154 22.81 -13.07 7.76
CA LEU A 154 23.45 -11.86 8.30
C LEU A 154 24.90 -11.79 7.84
N GLY A 155 25.31 -10.61 7.35
CA GLY A 155 26.71 -10.29 7.06
C GLY A 155 27.46 -9.67 8.24
N GLU A 156 26.71 -9.19 9.24
CA GLU A 156 27.27 -8.52 10.41
C GLU A 156 27.21 -9.44 11.65
N GLU A 157 28.18 -9.29 12.54
CA GLU A 157 28.17 -10.01 13.83
C GLU A 157 27.19 -9.34 14.81
N ILE A 158 26.14 -10.05 15.14
CA ILE A 158 25.10 -9.60 16.09
C ILE A 158 24.96 -10.62 17.21
N TYR A 159 25.13 -10.11 18.45
CA TYR A 159 24.95 -10.88 19.67
C TYR A 159 23.65 -10.46 20.34
N MET A 160 22.83 -11.41 20.75
CA MET A 160 21.53 -11.21 21.37
C MET A 160 21.46 -11.96 22.72
N GLN A 161 20.82 -11.36 23.71
CA GLN A 161 20.53 -12.04 24.98
C GLN A 161 19.64 -13.26 24.72
N GLN A 162 19.84 -14.33 25.52
CA GLN A 162 18.96 -15.49 25.46
C GLN A 162 17.49 -15.07 25.74
N PRO A 163 16.52 -15.70 25.06
CA PRO A 163 15.09 -15.39 25.26
C PRO A 163 14.64 -15.68 26.70
N GLU A 164 13.83 -14.78 27.22
CA GLU A 164 13.22 -14.93 28.55
C GLU A 164 12.37 -16.21 28.60
N GLY A 165 12.57 -17.02 29.66
CA GLY A 165 11.94 -18.32 29.87
C GLY A 165 12.60 -19.49 29.13
N PHE A 166 13.57 -19.23 28.22
CA PHE A 166 14.26 -20.26 27.42
C PHE A 166 15.78 -20.20 27.56
N GLN A 167 16.27 -19.67 28.67
CA GLN A 167 17.70 -19.65 28.97
C GLN A 167 18.21 -21.06 29.23
N MET A 168 19.36 -21.41 28.65
CA MET A 168 19.94 -22.71 28.80
C MET A 168 20.57 -22.85 30.20
N LYS A 169 20.11 -23.84 31.01
CA LYS A 169 20.63 -24.09 32.35
C LYS A 169 22.14 -24.33 32.34
N GLY A 170 22.84 -23.61 33.21
CA GLY A 170 24.31 -23.64 33.32
C GLY A 170 25.07 -22.83 32.25
N LYS A 171 24.36 -22.16 31.35
CA LYS A 171 24.92 -21.31 30.30
C LYS A 171 24.23 -19.94 30.23
N GLU A 172 23.70 -19.45 31.35
CA GLU A 172 22.92 -18.21 31.42
C GLU A 172 23.77 -16.96 31.07
N HIS A 173 25.12 -17.05 31.23
CA HIS A 173 26.09 -16.02 30.89
C HIS A 173 26.36 -15.92 29.37
N MET A 174 26.04 -16.97 28.61
CA MET A 174 26.27 -17.02 27.17
C MET A 174 25.20 -16.21 26.42
N VAL A 175 25.54 -15.79 25.21
CA VAL A 175 24.67 -15.03 24.31
C VAL A 175 24.42 -15.78 23.02
N CYS A 176 23.35 -15.44 22.33
CA CYS A 176 23.03 -15.94 21.00
C CYS A 176 23.80 -15.13 19.96
N LYS A 177 24.77 -15.71 19.27
CA LYS A 177 25.36 -15.16 18.06
C LYS A 177 24.42 -15.46 16.90
N LEU A 178 23.86 -14.42 16.28
CA LEU A 178 22.89 -14.59 15.20
C LEU A 178 23.59 -14.96 13.89
N ASN A 179 23.21 -16.07 13.28
CA ASN A 179 23.64 -16.51 11.95
C ASN A 179 22.68 -16.01 10.88
N LYS A 180 21.40 -15.88 11.24
CA LYS A 180 20.33 -15.40 10.37
C LYS A 180 19.59 -14.22 10.96
N SER A 181 18.91 -13.46 10.11
CA SER A 181 18.09 -12.35 10.57
C SER A 181 16.86 -12.82 11.35
N ILE A 182 16.39 -12.00 12.27
CA ILE A 182 15.20 -12.28 13.08
C ILE A 182 14.30 -11.04 13.12
N TYR A 183 13.04 -11.23 13.50
CA TYR A 183 12.10 -10.14 13.69
C TYR A 183 12.67 -9.05 14.60
N GLY A 184 12.47 -7.78 14.21
CA GLY A 184 12.93 -6.62 14.98
C GLY A 184 14.32 -6.08 14.61
N LEU A 185 15.13 -6.81 13.86
CA LEU A 185 16.32 -6.26 13.23
C LEU A 185 15.93 -5.34 12.08
N LYS A 186 16.60 -4.20 11.95
CA LYS A 186 16.30 -3.21 10.91
C LYS A 186 16.55 -3.73 9.48
N GLN A 187 17.56 -4.59 9.31
CA GLN A 187 17.95 -5.20 8.05
C GLN A 187 17.19 -6.50 7.70
N ALA A 188 16.34 -7.02 8.59
CA ALA A 188 15.72 -8.35 8.40
C ALA A 188 14.88 -8.46 7.12
N SER A 189 14.07 -7.45 6.80
CA SER A 189 13.26 -7.42 5.58
C SER A 189 14.12 -7.37 4.33
N ARG A 190 15.24 -6.61 4.36
CA ARG A 190 16.18 -6.55 3.24
C ARG A 190 16.86 -7.89 3.00
N GLN A 191 17.36 -8.53 4.06
CA GLN A 191 18.03 -9.83 3.94
C GLN A 191 17.10 -10.90 3.40
N TRP A 192 15.84 -10.86 3.78
CA TRP A 192 14.80 -11.70 3.21
C TRP A 192 14.60 -11.43 1.69
N CYS A 193 14.45 -10.17 1.30
CA CYS A 193 14.29 -9.82 -0.11
C CYS A 193 15.48 -10.28 -0.96
N LEU A 194 16.72 -10.09 -0.47
CA LEU A 194 17.93 -10.55 -1.16
C LEU A 194 17.95 -12.08 -1.32
N LYS A 195 17.59 -12.82 -0.26
CA LYS A 195 17.54 -14.29 -0.32
C LYS A 195 16.46 -14.80 -1.26
N TYR A 196 15.30 -14.13 -1.29
CA TYR A 196 14.22 -14.44 -2.22
C TYR A 196 14.65 -14.16 -3.66
N ASP A 197 15.23 -12.99 -3.93
CA ASP A 197 15.73 -12.59 -5.24
C ASP A 197 16.77 -13.58 -5.78
N GLU A 198 17.78 -13.92 -4.98
CA GLU A 198 18.79 -14.94 -5.33
C GLU A 198 18.13 -16.27 -5.74
N THR A 199 17.12 -16.69 -4.98
CA THR A 199 16.43 -17.95 -5.23
C THR A 199 15.63 -17.90 -6.53
N VAL A 200 14.78 -16.90 -6.74
CA VAL A 200 13.89 -16.86 -7.90
C VAL A 200 14.65 -16.56 -9.19
N THR A 201 15.71 -15.75 -9.13
CA THR A 201 16.58 -15.50 -10.30
C THR A 201 17.34 -16.75 -10.73
N SER A 202 17.78 -17.60 -9.78
CA SER A 202 18.37 -18.91 -10.10
C SER A 202 17.40 -19.86 -10.82
N LEU A 203 16.09 -19.67 -10.64
CA LEU A 203 15.03 -20.41 -11.34
C LEU A 203 14.70 -19.82 -12.72
N GLY A 204 15.42 -18.79 -13.18
CA GLY A 204 15.26 -18.14 -14.48
C GLY A 204 14.19 -17.04 -14.49
N PHE A 205 13.79 -16.53 -13.32
CA PHE A 205 12.94 -15.34 -13.25
C PHE A 205 13.77 -14.07 -13.47
N ILE A 206 13.12 -13.06 -14.02
CA ILE A 206 13.70 -11.73 -14.28
C ILE A 206 12.95 -10.73 -13.41
N GLU A 207 13.67 -9.99 -12.57
CA GLU A 207 13.15 -8.90 -11.75
C GLU A 207 12.66 -7.73 -12.62
N ASN A 208 11.55 -7.12 -12.23
CA ASN A 208 11.09 -5.87 -12.84
C ASN A 208 11.91 -4.70 -12.29
N LYS A 209 12.56 -3.93 -13.18
CA LYS A 209 13.46 -2.82 -12.78
C LYS A 209 12.76 -1.67 -12.01
N ILE A 210 11.44 -1.58 -12.10
CA ILE A 210 10.65 -0.49 -11.50
C ILE A 210 10.05 -0.90 -10.16
N ASP A 211 9.63 -2.16 -10.03
CA ASP A 211 9.14 -2.75 -8.78
C ASP A 211 9.87 -4.08 -8.55
N GLN A 212 10.88 -4.05 -7.69
CA GLN A 212 11.79 -5.17 -7.41
C GLN A 212 11.12 -6.37 -6.73
N CYS A 213 9.86 -6.25 -6.35
CA CYS A 213 9.08 -7.36 -5.79
C CYS A 213 8.26 -8.11 -6.85
N ILE A 214 8.38 -7.72 -8.13
CA ILE A 214 7.69 -8.35 -9.25
C ILE A 214 8.70 -9.06 -10.14
N TYR A 215 8.45 -10.34 -10.39
CA TYR A 215 9.30 -11.19 -11.22
C TYR A 215 8.49 -11.81 -12.34
N LEU A 216 9.14 -12.00 -13.48
CA LEU A 216 8.58 -12.62 -14.68
C LEU A 216 9.47 -13.79 -15.13
N LYS A 217 8.85 -14.92 -15.44
CA LYS A 217 9.49 -16.01 -16.21
C LYS A 217 8.66 -16.29 -17.45
N ILE A 218 9.35 -16.39 -18.59
CA ILE A 218 8.77 -16.75 -19.89
C ILE A 218 9.35 -18.11 -20.30
N SER A 219 8.50 -19.02 -20.74
CA SER A 219 8.85 -20.35 -21.22
C SER A 219 8.07 -20.63 -22.52
N GLY A 220 8.67 -20.34 -23.67
CA GLY A 220 7.95 -20.36 -24.96
C GLY A 220 6.83 -19.33 -25.01
N SER A 221 5.60 -19.77 -25.26
CA SER A 221 4.40 -18.92 -25.24
C SER A 221 3.78 -18.76 -23.85
N LYS A 222 4.31 -19.45 -22.83
CA LYS A 222 3.80 -19.46 -21.46
C LYS A 222 4.58 -18.48 -20.60
N PHE A 223 3.92 -17.89 -19.63
CA PHE A 223 4.58 -16.98 -18.68
C PHE A 223 3.94 -17.05 -17.29
N ILE A 224 4.71 -16.65 -16.29
CA ILE A 224 4.27 -16.56 -14.90
C ILE A 224 4.86 -15.32 -14.25
N PHE A 225 4.03 -14.60 -13.51
CA PHE A 225 4.43 -13.53 -12.59
C PHE A 225 4.53 -14.05 -11.16
N LEU A 226 5.55 -13.61 -10.43
CA LEU A 226 5.61 -13.71 -8.98
C LEU A 226 5.55 -12.31 -8.40
N ILE A 227 4.73 -12.14 -7.38
CA ILE A 227 4.59 -10.90 -6.62
C ILE A 227 4.94 -11.21 -5.17
N LEU A 228 6.07 -10.69 -4.70
CA LEU A 228 6.48 -10.82 -3.30
C LEU A 228 5.86 -9.69 -2.48
N TYR A 229 5.15 -10.06 -1.42
CA TYR A 229 4.65 -9.10 -0.45
C TYR A 229 4.95 -9.56 0.98
N VAL A 230 6.18 -9.31 1.45
CA VAL A 230 6.73 -9.78 2.72
C VAL A 230 6.74 -11.30 2.80
N ASP A 231 5.74 -11.92 3.46
CA ASP A 231 5.59 -13.37 3.64
C ASP A 231 4.72 -13.99 2.53
N ASP A 232 3.84 -13.19 1.92
CA ASP A 232 2.91 -13.62 0.87
C ASP A 232 3.56 -13.59 -0.50
N VAL A 233 3.45 -14.69 -1.26
CA VAL A 233 3.85 -14.79 -2.66
C VAL A 233 2.61 -15.09 -3.50
N LEU A 234 2.27 -14.16 -4.40
CA LEU A 234 1.24 -14.41 -5.41
C LEU A 234 1.88 -14.92 -6.69
N LEU A 235 1.25 -15.91 -7.31
CA LEU A 235 1.66 -16.50 -8.57
C LEU A 235 0.53 -16.34 -9.57
N ALA A 236 0.78 -15.61 -10.66
CA ALA A 236 -0.19 -15.43 -11.75
C ALA A 236 0.39 -16.05 -13.02
N SER A 237 -0.17 -17.17 -13.51
CA SER A 237 0.39 -17.98 -14.60
C SER A 237 -0.60 -18.20 -15.72
N SER A 238 -0.10 -18.19 -16.95
CA SER A 238 -0.85 -18.59 -18.15
C SER A 238 -0.94 -20.11 -18.34
N ASP A 239 -0.24 -20.91 -17.50
CA ASP A 239 -0.16 -22.36 -17.62
C ASP A 239 -0.06 -23.03 -16.26
N LEU A 240 -0.88 -24.07 -16.02
CA LEU A 240 -0.94 -24.81 -14.76
C LEU A 240 0.34 -25.60 -14.48
N ASN A 241 0.99 -26.16 -15.50
CA ASN A 241 2.21 -26.94 -15.30
C ASN A 241 3.36 -26.03 -14.83
N LEU A 242 3.54 -24.88 -15.51
CA LEU A 242 4.51 -23.87 -15.11
C LEU A 242 4.25 -23.34 -13.70
N LEU A 243 2.96 -23.19 -13.32
CA LEU A 243 2.56 -22.82 -11.95
C LEU A 243 2.98 -23.88 -10.94
N HIS A 244 2.66 -25.16 -11.19
CA HIS A 244 2.99 -26.27 -10.28
C HIS A 244 4.50 -26.47 -10.14
N GLU A 245 5.26 -26.44 -11.23
CA GLU A 245 6.72 -26.50 -11.21
C GLU A 245 7.30 -25.38 -10.33
N THR A 246 6.81 -24.16 -10.53
CA THR A 246 7.27 -23.00 -9.75
C THR A 246 6.98 -23.19 -8.25
N LYS A 247 5.78 -23.64 -7.88
CA LYS A 247 5.41 -23.93 -6.49
C LYS A 247 6.31 -25.02 -5.87
N GLN A 248 6.58 -26.09 -6.60
CA GLN A 248 7.46 -27.16 -6.15
C GLN A 248 8.89 -26.67 -5.90
N HIS A 249 9.42 -25.83 -6.79
CA HIS A 249 10.76 -25.26 -6.63
C HIS A 249 10.84 -24.33 -5.41
N LEU A 250 9.87 -23.44 -5.24
CA LEU A 250 9.82 -22.56 -4.08
C LEU A 250 9.71 -23.34 -2.76
N SER A 251 8.87 -24.38 -2.73
CA SER A 251 8.68 -25.23 -1.52
C SER A 251 9.88 -26.12 -1.20
N LYS A 252 10.78 -26.38 -2.13
CA LYS A 252 12.06 -27.06 -1.87
C LYS A 252 13.07 -26.16 -1.15
N THR A 253 12.99 -24.86 -1.39
CA THR A 253 13.96 -23.89 -0.86
C THR A 253 13.47 -23.24 0.43
N PHE A 254 12.20 -22.94 0.51
CA PHE A 254 11.57 -22.26 1.65
C PHE A 254 10.48 -23.14 2.28
N ASP A 255 10.34 -23.09 3.60
CA ASP A 255 9.18 -23.69 4.26
C ASP A 255 7.93 -22.84 3.95
N MET A 256 7.14 -23.31 2.99
CA MET A 256 5.99 -22.59 2.46
C MET A 256 4.70 -23.37 2.66
N LYS A 257 3.63 -22.63 2.87
CA LYS A 257 2.27 -23.15 2.83
C LYS A 257 1.62 -22.77 1.51
N ASP A 258 1.21 -23.76 0.73
CA ASP A 258 0.35 -23.53 -0.43
C ASP A 258 -1.08 -23.23 0.03
N LEU A 259 -1.60 -22.06 -0.30
CA LEU A 259 -2.95 -21.63 0.02
C LEU A 259 -3.95 -21.89 -1.12
N GLY A 260 -3.48 -22.42 -2.26
CA GLY A 260 -4.29 -22.68 -3.44
C GLY A 260 -4.63 -21.41 -4.22
N GLU A 261 -5.82 -21.37 -4.81
CA GLU A 261 -6.34 -20.20 -5.53
C GLU A 261 -6.46 -18.99 -4.59
N ALA A 262 -5.96 -17.83 -5.05
CA ALA A 262 -5.93 -16.63 -4.24
C ALA A 262 -7.29 -15.96 -4.19
N SER A 263 -7.96 -16.07 -3.06
CA SER A 263 -9.26 -15.43 -2.79
C SER A 263 -9.18 -14.25 -1.82
N PHE A 264 -8.09 -14.14 -1.06
CA PHE A 264 -7.93 -13.10 -0.05
C PHE A 264 -6.45 -12.76 0.15
N VAL A 265 -6.05 -11.56 -0.22
CA VAL A 265 -4.65 -11.10 -0.15
C VAL A 265 -4.61 -9.69 0.41
N LEU A 266 -3.75 -9.45 1.42
CA LEU A 266 -3.54 -8.11 1.99
C LEU A 266 -4.84 -7.42 2.46
N GLY A 267 -5.79 -8.16 3.01
CA GLY A 267 -7.07 -7.61 3.44
C GLY A 267 -8.04 -7.28 2.30
N ILE A 268 -7.73 -7.71 1.07
CA ILE A 268 -8.53 -7.53 -0.14
C ILE A 268 -9.08 -8.90 -0.55
N GLU A 269 -10.39 -8.99 -0.72
CA GLU A 269 -11.07 -10.15 -1.29
C GLU A 269 -10.98 -10.09 -2.81
N ILE A 270 -10.62 -11.20 -3.45
CA ILE A 270 -10.51 -11.34 -4.90
C ILE A 270 -11.68 -12.20 -5.37
N HIS A 271 -12.51 -11.64 -6.22
CA HIS A 271 -13.64 -12.31 -6.85
C HIS A 271 -13.37 -12.45 -8.34
N THR A 272 -13.35 -13.67 -8.85
CA THR A 272 -13.15 -13.95 -10.27
C THR A 272 -14.41 -14.51 -10.91
N ASN A 273 -14.74 -14.02 -12.10
CA ASN A 273 -15.74 -14.64 -12.97
C ASN A 273 -15.08 -14.91 -14.32
N ARG A 274 -14.49 -16.08 -14.45
CA ARG A 274 -13.70 -16.49 -15.63
C ARG A 274 -14.54 -16.55 -16.90
N SER A 275 -15.80 -16.97 -16.80
CA SER A 275 -16.71 -17.05 -17.96
C SER A 275 -16.98 -15.68 -18.59
N ARG A 276 -16.99 -14.62 -17.79
CA ARG A 276 -17.13 -13.22 -18.24
C ARG A 276 -15.79 -12.49 -18.41
N GLY A 277 -14.67 -13.12 -18.08
CA GLY A 277 -13.35 -12.48 -18.07
C GLY A 277 -13.30 -11.28 -17.13
N THR A 278 -13.89 -11.37 -15.93
CA THR A 278 -13.93 -10.27 -14.97
C THR A 278 -13.29 -10.64 -13.63
N LEU A 279 -12.65 -9.66 -13.00
CA LEU A 279 -12.08 -9.77 -11.66
C LEU A 279 -12.47 -8.54 -10.83
N GLY A 280 -12.90 -8.76 -9.59
CA GLY A 280 -13.27 -7.70 -8.64
C GLY A 280 -12.42 -7.76 -7.38
N LEU A 281 -11.95 -6.61 -6.92
CA LEU A 281 -11.24 -6.42 -5.66
C LEU A 281 -12.17 -5.78 -4.65
N SER A 282 -12.49 -6.48 -3.56
CA SER A 282 -13.40 -6.03 -2.51
C SER A 282 -12.67 -5.87 -1.18
N GLN A 283 -13.12 -4.91 -0.39
CA GLN A 283 -12.70 -4.74 1.01
C GLN A 283 -13.90 -4.81 1.97
N ASN A 284 -14.94 -5.57 1.62
CA ASN A 284 -16.18 -5.62 2.40
C ASN A 284 -15.91 -5.95 3.88
N ALA A 285 -15.18 -7.03 4.15
CA ALA A 285 -14.84 -7.45 5.52
C ALA A 285 -13.99 -6.41 6.27
N TYR A 286 -13.10 -5.72 5.58
CA TYR A 286 -12.30 -4.64 6.16
C TYR A 286 -13.18 -3.44 6.51
N ILE A 287 -14.01 -2.98 5.58
CA ILE A 287 -14.91 -1.84 5.76
C ILE A 287 -15.89 -2.11 6.90
N ASP A 288 -16.47 -3.31 6.98
CA ASP A 288 -17.36 -3.69 8.08
C ASP A 288 -16.67 -3.58 9.45
N ARG A 289 -15.43 -4.03 9.57
CA ARG A 289 -14.64 -3.87 10.80
C ARG A 289 -14.40 -2.40 11.16
N VAL A 290 -14.07 -1.56 10.17
CA VAL A 290 -13.89 -0.11 10.38
C VAL A 290 -15.19 0.52 10.85
N LEU A 291 -16.31 0.26 10.19
CA LEU A 291 -17.62 0.80 10.57
C LEU A 291 -18.04 0.36 11.98
N LYS A 292 -17.78 -0.89 12.35
CA LYS A 292 -18.03 -1.41 13.70
C LYS A 292 -17.16 -0.73 14.75
N ARG A 293 -15.87 -0.54 14.44
CA ARG A 293 -14.90 0.11 15.35
C ARG A 293 -15.30 1.53 15.72
N PHE A 294 -15.88 2.28 14.78
CA PHE A 294 -16.26 3.68 14.97
C PHE A 294 -17.77 3.87 15.21
N ASP A 295 -18.51 2.78 15.45
CA ASP A 295 -19.95 2.78 15.77
C ASP A 295 -20.80 3.49 14.71
N ILE A 296 -20.49 3.20 13.42
CA ILE A 296 -21.21 3.78 12.27
C ILE A 296 -22.26 2.82 11.69
N GLN A 297 -22.25 1.54 12.06
CA GLN A 297 -23.14 0.52 11.47
C GLN A 297 -24.63 0.83 11.64
N SER A 298 -25.02 1.50 12.74
CA SER A 298 -26.41 1.92 13.02
C SER A 298 -26.79 3.26 12.39
N CYS A 299 -25.83 3.99 11.81
CA CYS A 299 -26.08 5.30 11.22
C CYS A 299 -26.77 5.18 9.85
N LYS A 300 -27.55 6.21 9.48
CA LYS A 300 -28.12 6.29 8.11
C LYS A 300 -27.00 6.36 7.06
N PRO A 301 -26.99 5.47 6.04
CA PRO A 301 -26.00 5.51 4.96
C PRO A 301 -25.98 6.85 4.22
N GLY A 302 -24.80 7.21 3.68
CA GLY A 302 -24.61 8.44 2.89
C GLY A 302 -24.47 8.13 1.39
N ASP A 303 -24.87 9.07 0.54
CA ASP A 303 -24.85 8.89 -0.92
C ASP A 303 -23.53 9.31 -1.56
N VAL A 304 -22.81 10.25 -0.93
CA VAL A 304 -21.51 10.76 -1.38
C VAL A 304 -20.60 10.97 -0.17
N PRO A 305 -19.28 10.83 -0.34
CA PRO A 305 -18.33 10.98 0.77
C PRO A 305 -18.11 12.45 1.16
N ILE A 306 -18.28 13.37 0.21
CA ILE A 306 -18.20 14.82 0.40
C ILE A 306 -19.18 15.51 -0.55
N VAL A 307 -19.83 16.58 -0.10
CA VAL A 307 -20.78 17.34 -0.90
C VAL A 307 -20.09 18.57 -1.50
N LYS A 308 -20.54 19.00 -2.69
CA LYS A 308 -20.11 20.26 -3.28
C LYS A 308 -20.41 21.40 -2.32
N GLY A 309 -19.38 22.17 -1.93
CA GLY A 309 -19.49 23.25 -0.95
C GLY A 309 -19.12 22.88 0.48
N ASP A 310 -18.88 21.60 0.80
CA ASP A 310 -18.26 21.23 2.09
C ASP A 310 -16.83 21.77 2.12
N VAL A 311 -16.59 22.78 2.95
CA VAL A 311 -15.28 23.44 3.10
C VAL A 311 -14.70 23.10 4.46
N LEU A 312 -13.56 22.41 4.44
CA LEU A 312 -12.77 22.13 5.65
C LEU A 312 -11.56 23.06 5.70
N SER A 313 -11.36 23.72 6.84
CA SER A 313 -10.29 24.70 7.03
C SER A 313 -9.73 24.64 8.44
N LYS A 314 -8.61 25.32 8.68
CA LYS A 314 -8.02 25.51 10.02
C LYS A 314 -8.92 26.28 10.96
N ASP A 315 -9.86 27.08 10.44
CA ASP A 315 -10.86 27.79 11.26
C ASP A 315 -11.79 26.83 12.01
N LYS A 316 -11.87 25.57 11.56
CA LYS A 316 -12.63 24.49 12.20
C LYS A 316 -11.81 23.68 13.21
N CYS A 317 -10.53 24.01 13.41
CA CYS A 317 -9.70 23.43 14.46
C CYS A 317 -10.13 23.98 15.85
N PRO A 318 -9.85 23.26 16.95
CA PRO A 318 -10.21 23.68 18.30
C PRO A 318 -9.63 25.04 18.66
N LYS A 319 -10.48 25.96 19.12
CA LYS A 319 -10.10 27.34 19.47
C LYS A 319 -9.76 27.50 20.95
N ASN A 320 -10.20 26.57 21.78
CA ASN A 320 -10.03 26.61 23.24
C ASN A 320 -9.69 25.23 23.81
N GLU A 321 -9.28 25.20 25.08
CA GLU A 321 -8.88 23.97 25.77
C GLU A 321 -10.03 22.97 25.96
N VAL A 322 -11.27 23.46 26.07
CA VAL A 322 -12.44 22.60 26.21
C VAL A 322 -12.68 21.79 24.96
N GLU A 323 -12.63 22.43 23.79
CA GLU A 323 -12.74 21.78 22.48
C GLU A 323 -11.60 20.77 22.28
N ARG A 324 -10.35 21.14 22.63
CA ARG A 324 -9.21 20.23 22.57
C ARG A 324 -9.37 19.00 23.46
N LYS A 325 -9.87 19.18 24.70
CA LYS A 325 -10.15 18.06 25.60
C LYS A 325 -11.24 17.14 25.05
N CYS A 326 -12.27 17.70 24.42
CA CYS A 326 -13.30 16.89 23.74
C CYS A 326 -12.70 16.09 22.59
N MET A 327 -11.87 16.71 21.75
CA MET A 327 -11.25 16.05 20.59
C MET A 327 -10.20 15.00 20.96
N LYS A 328 -9.52 15.12 22.11
CA LYS A 328 -8.60 14.07 22.61
C LYS A 328 -9.29 12.72 22.84
N LYS A 329 -10.60 12.69 23.07
CA LYS A 329 -11.39 11.47 23.23
C LYS A 329 -11.81 10.85 21.89
N VAL A 330 -11.71 11.61 20.81
CA VAL A 330 -12.11 11.19 19.46
C VAL A 330 -10.94 10.50 18.78
N PRO A 331 -11.08 9.24 18.31
CA PRO A 331 -10.01 8.51 17.65
C PRO A 331 -9.82 8.94 16.19
N TYR A 332 -9.63 10.25 15.95
CA TYR A 332 -9.60 10.85 14.62
C TYR A 332 -8.47 10.29 13.76
N ALA A 333 -7.24 10.27 14.27
CA ALA A 333 -6.08 9.78 13.51
C ALA A 333 -6.24 8.31 13.10
N SER A 334 -6.78 7.48 14.00
CA SER A 334 -7.06 6.06 13.70
C SER A 334 -8.15 5.91 12.64
N ALA A 335 -9.19 6.76 12.68
CA ALA A 335 -10.25 6.74 11.67
C ALA A 335 -9.73 7.14 10.29
N ILE A 336 -8.94 8.23 10.22
CA ILE A 336 -8.36 8.67 8.95
C ILE A 336 -7.36 7.64 8.41
N GLY A 337 -6.53 7.02 9.26
CA GLY A 337 -5.64 5.93 8.85
C GLY A 337 -6.41 4.76 8.22
N SER A 338 -7.53 4.35 8.86
CA SER A 338 -8.39 3.29 8.31
C SER A 338 -9.01 3.65 6.96
N LEU A 339 -9.47 4.90 6.81
CA LEU A 339 -9.99 5.41 5.53
C LEU A 339 -8.90 5.51 4.46
N MET A 340 -7.67 5.91 4.83
CA MET A 340 -6.51 5.94 3.91
C MET A 340 -6.20 4.54 3.38
N TYR A 341 -6.24 3.52 4.22
CA TYR A 341 -6.02 2.15 3.77
C TYR A 341 -7.09 1.70 2.78
N ALA A 342 -8.38 1.91 3.08
CA ALA A 342 -9.47 1.60 2.14
C ALA A 342 -9.27 2.33 0.80
N GLN A 343 -8.95 3.61 0.85
CA GLN A 343 -8.73 4.47 -0.31
C GLN A 343 -7.59 3.96 -1.19
N VAL A 344 -6.45 3.64 -0.60
CA VAL A 344 -5.25 3.24 -1.36
C VAL A 344 -5.40 1.84 -1.97
N CYS A 345 -6.14 0.93 -1.34
CA CYS A 345 -6.29 -0.44 -1.84
C CYS A 345 -7.29 -0.55 -3.00
N THR A 346 -8.54 -0.12 -2.81
CA THR A 346 -9.63 -0.40 -3.78
C THR A 346 -10.60 0.75 -3.99
N ARG A 347 -10.48 1.88 -3.27
CA ARG A 347 -11.51 2.92 -3.25
C ARG A 347 -10.97 4.29 -3.70
N PRO A 348 -10.67 4.48 -5.01
CA PRO A 348 -10.29 5.78 -5.57
C PRO A 348 -11.31 6.88 -5.32
N ASP A 349 -12.57 6.54 -5.25
CA ASP A 349 -13.72 7.42 -5.07
C ASP A 349 -13.72 8.21 -3.75
N ILE A 350 -13.01 7.76 -2.71
CA ILE A 350 -12.84 8.50 -1.47
C ILE A 350 -11.48 9.22 -1.36
N ALA A 351 -10.66 9.24 -2.42
CA ALA A 351 -9.30 9.78 -2.34
C ALA A 351 -9.25 11.27 -1.95
N PHE A 352 -10.10 12.10 -2.53
CA PHE A 352 -10.15 13.53 -2.23
C PHE A 352 -10.56 13.83 -0.78
N PRO A 353 -11.71 13.37 -0.27
CA PRO A 353 -12.10 13.66 1.10
C PRO A 353 -11.11 13.12 2.12
N VAL A 354 -10.53 11.94 1.90
CA VAL A 354 -9.52 11.36 2.81
C VAL A 354 -8.23 12.19 2.79
N ASN A 355 -7.78 12.66 1.62
CA ASN A 355 -6.63 13.58 1.53
C ASN A 355 -6.88 14.89 2.27
N VAL A 356 -8.07 15.50 2.10
CA VAL A 356 -8.42 16.75 2.80
C VAL A 356 -8.45 16.55 4.31
N LEU A 357 -9.08 15.48 4.80
CA LEU A 357 -9.14 15.14 6.22
C LEU A 357 -7.74 14.86 6.80
N GLY A 358 -6.86 14.24 6.03
CA GLY A 358 -5.47 13.98 6.41
C GLY A 358 -4.66 15.24 6.73
N ARG A 359 -5.05 16.40 6.19
CA ARG A 359 -4.38 17.69 6.45
C ARG A 359 -4.53 18.17 7.89
N PHE A 360 -5.53 17.67 8.63
CA PHE A 360 -5.89 18.08 9.99
C PHE A 360 -5.53 17.06 11.07
N LEU A 361 -4.67 16.07 10.77
CA LEU A 361 -4.28 15.03 11.75
C LEU A 361 -3.64 15.58 13.03
N ALA A 362 -2.93 16.71 12.93
CA ALA A 362 -2.22 17.30 14.07
C ALA A 362 -3.15 18.01 15.06
N ASP A 363 -4.23 18.66 14.58
CA ASP A 363 -5.16 19.42 15.43
C ASP A 363 -6.58 19.38 14.83
N PRO A 364 -7.27 18.22 14.83
CA PRO A 364 -8.59 18.07 14.25
C PRO A 364 -9.67 18.71 15.14
N GLY A 365 -10.67 19.36 14.53
CA GLY A 365 -11.87 19.84 15.21
C GLY A 365 -13.09 18.94 14.98
N MET A 366 -14.21 19.24 15.65
CA MET A 366 -15.43 18.45 15.58
C MET A 366 -16.02 18.40 14.15
N GLU A 367 -15.91 19.48 13.38
CA GLU A 367 -16.35 19.53 11.99
C GLU A 367 -15.57 18.54 11.11
N HIS A 368 -14.24 18.38 11.35
CA HIS A 368 -13.42 17.40 10.66
C HIS A 368 -13.86 15.97 11.01
N TRP A 369 -14.24 15.71 12.28
CA TRP A 369 -14.79 14.42 12.69
C TRP A 369 -16.15 14.12 12.05
N ILE A 370 -17.02 15.12 11.95
CA ILE A 370 -18.31 14.99 11.26
C ILE A 370 -18.09 14.64 9.79
N ALA A 371 -17.14 15.30 9.13
CA ALA A 371 -16.78 15.00 7.75
C ALA A 371 -16.20 13.58 7.58
N ALA A 372 -15.33 13.13 8.51
CA ALA A 372 -14.85 11.75 8.52
C ALA A 372 -16.00 10.73 8.64
N LYS A 373 -16.99 11.01 9.51
CA LYS A 373 -18.20 10.18 9.62
C LYS A 373 -19.03 10.19 8.33
N LYS A 374 -19.08 11.29 7.57
CA LYS A 374 -19.75 11.31 6.25
C LYS A 374 -19.09 10.30 5.28
N VAL A 375 -17.76 10.26 5.23
CA VAL A 375 -17.03 9.28 4.41
C VAL A 375 -17.34 7.85 4.86
N MET A 376 -17.36 7.56 6.16
CA MET A 376 -17.72 6.23 6.67
C MET A 376 -19.16 5.83 6.32
N ARG A 377 -20.12 6.77 6.39
CA ARG A 377 -21.51 6.52 5.99
C ARG A 377 -21.67 6.25 4.50
N TYR A 378 -20.84 6.88 3.68
CA TYR A 378 -20.75 6.54 2.26
C TYR A 378 -20.19 5.13 2.05
N LEU A 379 -19.11 4.76 2.76
CA LEU A 379 -18.56 3.41 2.74
C LEU A 379 -19.58 2.37 3.25
N GLN A 380 -20.41 2.71 4.24
CA GLN A 380 -21.50 1.82 4.70
C GLN A 380 -22.49 1.50 3.58
N ARG A 381 -22.87 2.50 2.76
CA ARG A 381 -23.75 2.29 1.61
C ARG A 381 -23.11 1.45 0.52
N THR A 382 -21.81 1.63 0.32
CA THR A 382 -21.03 1.06 -0.79
C THR A 382 -20.06 -0.01 -0.36
N LYS A 383 -20.28 -0.66 0.79
CA LYS A 383 -19.35 -1.65 1.34
C LYS A 383 -19.16 -2.88 0.45
N ASN A 384 -20.22 -3.25 -0.31
CA ASN A 384 -20.19 -4.36 -1.24
C ASN A 384 -19.62 -3.99 -2.62
N PHE A 385 -19.26 -2.72 -2.84
CA PHE A 385 -18.70 -2.31 -4.12
C PHE A 385 -17.26 -2.84 -4.25
N MET A 386 -16.92 -3.20 -5.48
CA MET A 386 -15.64 -3.78 -5.87
C MET A 386 -14.98 -2.88 -6.90
N LEU A 387 -13.66 -2.80 -6.87
CA LEU A 387 -12.86 -2.28 -7.97
C LEU A 387 -12.70 -3.41 -8.99
N THR A 388 -13.27 -3.24 -10.19
CA THR A 388 -13.44 -4.31 -11.16
C THR A 388 -12.56 -4.11 -12.38
N TYR A 389 -12.03 -5.21 -12.90
CA TYR A 389 -11.30 -5.31 -14.17
C TYR A 389 -12.01 -6.30 -15.08
N ARG A 390 -11.90 -6.08 -16.38
CA ARG A 390 -12.51 -6.95 -17.39
C ARG A 390 -11.59 -7.17 -18.58
N ARG A 391 -11.78 -8.26 -19.28
CA ARG A 391 -11.19 -8.47 -20.59
C ARG A 391 -11.72 -7.43 -21.56
N VAL A 392 -10.81 -6.85 -22.34
CA VAL A 392 -11.10 -5.83 -23.36
C VAL A 392 -10.36 -6.18 -24.65
N ASP A 393 -10.88 -5.74 -25.80
CA ASP A 393 -10.23 -6.00 -27.10
C ASP A 393 -8.89 -5.30 -27.22
N LEU A 394 -8.78 -4.09 -26.69
CA LEU A 394 -7.56 -3.29 -26.68
C LEU A 394 -7.19 -2.90 -25.25
N LEU A 395 -6.13 -3.49 -24.75
CA LEU A 395 -5.61 -3.21 -23.40
C LEU A 395 -4.69 -2.00 -23.44
N GLU A 396 -5.22 -0.80 -23.17
CA GLU A 396 -4.47 0.45 -23.13
C GLU A 396 -4.50 1.09 -21.75
N VAL A 397 -3.39 1.74 -21.37
CA VAL A 397 -3.32 2.60 -20.19
C VAL A 397 -3.79 4.00 -20.57
N ILE A 398 -4.87 4.44 -19.95
CA ILE A 398 -5.46 5.77 -20.19
C ILE A 398 -5.47 6.55 -18.88
N GLY A 399 -4.90 7.75 -18.88
CA GLY A 399 -4.85 8.67 -17.75
C GLY A 399 -5.86 9.80 -17.86
N TYR A 400 -6.33 10.29 -16.70
CA TYR A 400 -7.15 11.50 -16.57
C TYR A 400 -6.49 12.39 -15.51
N SER A 401 -6.35 13.67 -15.79
CA SER A 401 -5.74 14.66 -14.91
C SER A 401 -6.65 15.86 -14.74
N ASP A 402 -6.92 16.24 -13.50
CA ASP A 402 -7.75 17.40 -13.13
C ASP A 402 -7.12 18.20 -12.00
N SER A 403 -7.50 19.46 -11.87
CA SER A 403 -7.18 20.30 -10.72
C SER A 403 -8.35 21.20 -10.34
N ASP A 404 -8.60 21.37 -9.05
CA ASP A 404 -9.35 22.52 -8.60
C ASP A 404 -8.49 23.81 -8.73
N TYR A 405 -9.12 24.95 -8.62
CA TYR A 405 -8.40 26.22 -8.59
C TYR A 405 -8.58 26.89 -7.23
N ALA A 406 -7.47 27.09 -6.51
CA ALA A 406 -7.42 27.76 -5.20
C ALA A 406 -8.39 27.19 -4.16
N GLY A 407 -8.70 25.87 -4.22
CA GLY A 407 -9.74 25.22 -3.40
C GLY A 407 -9.39 25.10 -1.93
N SER A 408 -8.13 25.25 -1.53
CA SER A 408 -7.75 25.30 -0.12
C SER A 408 -8.05 26.69 0.47
N PRO A 409 -8.99 26.82 1.44
CA PRO A 409 -9.31 28.12 2.01
C PRO A 409 -8.17 28.71 2.83
N ASP A 410 -7.32 27.85 3.42
CA ASP A 410 -6.25 28.24 4.34
C ASP A 410 -5.06 28.90 3.64
N ASP A 411 -4.70 28.44 2.44
CA ASP A 411 -3.47 28.86 1.74
C ASP A 411 -3.65 29.05 0.23
N LYS A 412 -4.90 29.02 -0.26
CA LYS A 412 -5.26 29.22 -1.67
C LYS A 412 -4.54 28.28 -2.65
N LYS A 413 -4.08 27.15 -2.15
CA LYS A 413 -3.46 26.12 -2.99
C LYS A 413 -4.52 25.24 -3.63
N SER A 414 -4.24 24.82 -4.84
CA SER A 414 -5.04 23.89 -5.62
C SER A 414 -4.81 22.43 -5.18
N THR A 415 -5.76 21.57 -5.48
CA THR A 415 -5.63 20.10 -5.33
C THR A 415 -5.54 19.50 -6.72
N SER A 416 -4.47 18.75 -7.00
CA SER A 416 -4.34 17.93 -8.20
C SER A 416 -4.89 16.55 -7.98
N GLY A 417 -5.53 15.99 -9.01
CA GLY A 417 -6.00 14.62 -9.07
C GLY A 417 -5.61 13.95 -10.37
N TYR A 418 -5.26 12.68 -10.31
CA TYR A 418 -5.17 11.85 -11.50
C TYR A 418 -5.70 10.45 -11.23
N VAL A 419 -6.17 9.79 -12.29
CA VAL A 419 -6.51 8.37 -12.29
C VAL A 419 -6.05 7.75 -13.61
N PHE A 420 -5.44 6.58 -13.53
CA PHE A 420 -5.07 5.75 -14.67
C PHE A 420 -5.91 4.50 -14.68
N MET A 421 -6.41 4.16 -15.87
CA MET A 421 -7.32 3.05 -16.13
C MET A 421 -6.62 1.96 -16.95
N LEU A 422 -6.94 0.70 -16.67
CA LEU A 422 -6.53 -0.48 -17.45
C LEU A 422 -7.62 -1.56 -17.31
N GLY A 423 -8.03 -2.18 -18.41
CA GLY A 423 -9.05 -3.24 -18.36
C GLY A 423 -10.36 -2.79 -17.72
N GLY A 424 -10.78 -1.53 -17.91
CA GLY A 424 -12.03 -0.96 -17.41
C GLY A 424 -12.02 -0.55 -15.92
N GLY A 425 -10.91 -0.74 -15.20
CA GLY A 425 -10.77 -0.36 -13.79
C GLY A 425 -9.58 0.54 -13.51
N ALA A 426 -9.65 1.32 -12.42
CA ALA A 426 -8.57 2.17 -11.97
C ALA A 426 -7.39 1.34 -11.43
N ILE A 427 -6.19 1.57 -11.97
CA ILE A 427 -4.96 0.89 -11.54
C ILE A 427 -4.06 1.78 -10.68
N SER A 428 -4.12 3.09 -10.89
CA SER A 428 -3.34 4.07 -10.14
C SER A 428 -4.11 5.38 -10.02
N TRP A 429 -4.08 6.01 -8.86
CA TRP A 429 -4.74 7.29 -8.60
C TRP A 429 -4.08 8.08 -7.48
N LYS A 430 -4.28 9.38 -7.52
CA LYS A 430 -3.79 10.27 -6.46
C LYS A 430 -4.68 11.50 -6.35
N SER A 431 -4.86 11.96 -5.11
CA SER A 431 -5.37 13.29 -4.78
C SER A 431 -4.35 13.97 -3.89
N VAL A 432 -3.85 15.13 -4.26
CA VAL A 432 -2.77 15.81 -3.52
C VAL A 432 -2.88 17.32 -3.60
N LYS A 433 -2.69 18.01 -2.47
CA LYS A 433 -2.59 19.48 -2.46
C LYS A 433 -1.28 19.92 -3.13
N GLN A 434 -1.36 20.86 -4.06
CA GLN A 434 -0.20 21.42 -4.75
C GLN A 434 0.75 22.14 -3.78
N THR A 435 2.03 22.13 -4.10
CA THR A 435 3.05 22.81 -3.29
C THR A 435 3.11 24.32 -3.52
N LEU A 436 2.70 24.77 -4.71
CA LEU A 436 2.65 26.17 -5.10
C LEU A 436 1.20 26.73 -5.06
N VAL A 437 1.06 28.03 -5.09
CA VAL A 437 -0.20 28.73 -5.36
C VAL A 437 -0.26 29.04 -6.85
N ALA A 438 -1.22 28.46 -7.55
CA ALA A 438 -1.38 28.68 -8.98
C ALA A 438 -1.97 30.07 -9.24
N SER A 439 -1.42 30.80 -10.21
CA SER A 439 -1.88 32.14 -10.60
C SER A 439 -3.10 32.13 -11.55
N SER A 440 -3.44 30.95 -12.09
CA SER A 440 -4.59 30.74 -12.98
C SER A 440 -5.03 29.29 -12.98
N THR A 441 -6.26 29.03 -13.46
CA THR A 441 -6.77 27.67 -13.69
C THR A 441 -5.86 26.86 -14.60
N MET A 442 -5.38 27.47 -15.69
CA MET A 442 -4.43 26.83 -16.61
C MET A 442 -3.16 26.36 -15.90
N GLN A 443 -2.61 27.18 -15.00
CA GLN A 443 -1.42 26.81 -14.25
C GLN A 443 -1.70 25.66 -13.27
N ALA A 444 -2.83 25.68 -12.57
CA ALA A 444 -3.23 24.60 -11.67
C ALA A 444 -3.36 23.27 -12.42
N GLU A 445 -4.03 23.29 -13.58
CA GLU A 445 -4.20 22.12 -14.45
C GLU A 445 -2.87 21.61 -15.02
N PHE A 446 -2.00 22.52 -15.44
CA PHE A 446 -0.68 22.13 -15.95
C PHE A 446 0.19 21.47 -14.86
N VAL A 447 0.11 21.94 -13.61
CA VAL A 447 0.76 21.29 -12.45
C VAL A 447 0.17 19.91 -12.17
N ALA A 448 -1.15 19.72 -12.35
CA ALA A 448 -1.77 18.41 -12.26
C ALA A 448 -1.28 17.46 -13.36
N CYS A 449 -1.20 17.96 -14.60
CA CYS A 449 -0.63 17.21 -15.72
C CYS A 449 0.80 16.74 -15.46
N TYR A 450 1.63 17.51 -14.73
CA TYR A 450 2.97 17.07 -14.34
C TYR A 450 2.92 15.83 -13.42
N GLY A 451 2.05 15.84 -12.43
CA GLY A 451 1.86 14.69 -11.54
C GLY A 451 1.40 13.44 -12.32
N ALA A 452 0.43 13.61 -13.21
CA ALA A 452 -0.06 12.55 -14.08
C ALA A 452 1.03 12.05 -15.05
N ALA A 453 1.79 12.96 -15.69
CA ALA A 453 2.87 12.62 -16.61
C ALA A 453 3.97 11.79 -15.94
N THR A 454 4.37 12.18 -14.73
CA THR A 454 5.35 11.42 -13.94
C THR A 454 4.87 10.01 -13.66
N GLN A 455 3.61 9.85 -13.27
CA GLN A 455 3.01 8.54 -13.05
C GLN A 455 2.86 7.72 -14.34
N ALA A 456 2.53 8.35 -15.45
CA ALA A 456 2.45 7.71 -16.76
C ALA A 456 3.78 7.08 -17.18
N ILE A 457 4.90 7.79 -16.97
CA ILE A 457 6.25 7.26 -17.23
C ILE A 457 6.54 6.05 -16.34
N TRP A 458 6.19 6.13 -15.05
CA TRP A 458 6.34 5.01 -14.13
C TRP A 458 5.54 3.78 -14.62
N LEU A 459 4.26 3.97 -14.95
CA LEU A 459 3.38 2.92 -15.47
C LEU A 459 3.91 2.31 -16.77
N ARG A 460 4.33 3.15 -17.72
CA ARG A 460 4.91 2.71 -18.99
C ARG A 460 6.15 1.84 -18.76
N ASN A 461 7.08 2.29 -17.94
CA ASN A 461 8.31 1.56 -17.66
C ASN A 461 8.04 0.25 -16.91
N PHE A 462 7.14 0.26 -15.92
CA PHE A 462 6.72 -0.93 -15.20
C PHE A 462 6.10 -1.98 -16.13
N ILE A 463 5.10 -1.58 -16.92
CA ILE A 463 4.36 -2.47 -17.82
C ILE A 463 5.27 -2.97 -18.95
N SER A 464 6.16 -2.13 -19.49
CA SER A 464 7.15 -2.57 -20.48
C SER A 464 8.06 -3.67 -19.93
N GLY A 465 8.39 -3.61 -18.62
CA GLY A 465 9.15 -4.66 -17.94
C GLY A 465 8.40 -5.99 -17.79
N LEU A 466 7.06 -5.99 -17.87
CA LEU A 466 6.24 -7.21 -17.85
C LEU A 466 6.24 -7.96 -19.18
N LYS A 467 6.58 -7.33 -20.29
CA LYS A 467 6.76 -7.92 -21.64
C LYS A 467 5.53 -8.69 -22.19
N VAL A 468 4.31 -8.38 -21.73
CA VAL A 468 3.08 -9.06 -22.13
C VAL A 468 2.01 -8.11 -22.71
N ILE A 469 2.33 -6.81 -22.82
CA ILE A 469 1.41 -5.79 -23.35
C ILE A 469 2.11 -5.00 -24.45
N ASP A 470 1.79 -5.28 -25.71
CA ASP A 470 2.41 -4.61 -26.87
C ASP A 470 1.97 -3.14 -27.01
N SER A 471 0.72 -2.82 -26.61
CA SER A 471 0.16 -1.46 -26.69
C SER A 471 0.93 -0.42 -25.88
N ILE A 472 1.71 -0.83 -24.87
CA ILE A 472 2.51 0.06 -24.04
C ILE A 472 3.70 0.70 -24.81
N SER A 473 4.04 0.18 -25.97
CA SER A 473 5.00 0.82 -26.88
C SER A 473 4.51 2.16 -27.43
N ARG A 474 3.18 2.38 -27.44
CA ARG A 474 2.56 3.66 -27.80
C ARG A 474 2.68 4.66 -26.67
N PRO A 475 2.66 5.98 -26.97
CA PRO A 475 2.61 7.01 -25.94
C PRO A 475 1.41 6.83 -25.00
N VAL A 476 1.63 6.97 -23.69
CA VAL A 476 0.52 6.91 -22.72
C VAL A 476 -0.35 8.16 -22.87
N LYS A 477 -1.65 7.95 -23.12
CA LYS A 477 -2.61 9.04 -23.30
C LYS A 477 -3.09 9.56 -21.94
N ILE A 478 -3.06 10.89 -21.78
CA ILE A 478 -3.58 11.60 -20.60
C ILE A 478 -4.62 12.61 -21.07
N PHE A 479 -5.81 12.54 -20.52
CA PHE A 479 -6.87 13.52 -20.76
C PHE A 479 -6.84 14.63 -19.72
N CYS A 480 -7.04 15.88 -20.20
CA CYS A 480 -7.18 17.09 -19.39
C CYS A 480 -8.33 17.92 -19.96
N ASP A 481 -9.18 18.50 -19.13
CA ASP A 481 -10.33 19.29 -19.59
C ASP A 481 -10.03 20.78 -19.84
N ASN A 482 -8.79 21.21 -19.53
CA ASN A 482 -8.33 22.58 -19.76
C ASN A 482 -7.57 22.72 -21.08
N ARG A 483 -8.23 23.27 -22.11
CA ARG A 483 -7.62 23.47 -23.43
C ARG A 483 -6.33 24.29 -23.41
N ALA A 484 -6.24 25.29 -22.52
CA ALA A 484 -5.05 26.11 -22.41
C ALA A 484 -3.87 25.33 -21.81
N ALA A 485 -4.10 24.45 -20.83
CA ALA A 485 -3.08 23.58 -20.29
C ALA A 485 -2.61 22.53 -21.31
N VAL A 486 -3.53 21.93 -22.08
CA VAL A 486 -3.21 21.01 -23.19
C VAL A 486 -2.37 21.73 -24.25
N PHE A 487 -2.79 22.93 -24.68
CA PHE A 487 -2.02 23.72 -25.65
C PHE A 487 -0.62 24.06 -25.11
N PHE A 488 -0.52 24.45 -23.84
CA PHE A 488 0.74 24.82 -23.20
C PHE A 488 1.70 23.61 -23.08
N SER A 489 1.17 22.40 -22.90
CA SER A 489 1.97 21.17 -22.85
C SER A 489 2.61 20.80 -24.19
N LYS A 490 1.98 21.16 -25.31
CA LYS A 490 2.43 20.85 -26.68
C LYS A 490 3.36 21.90 -27.28
N ASN A 491 3.36 23.13 -26.77
CA ASN A 491 4.06 24.26 -27.39
C ASN A 491 5.25 24.74 -26.56
N ASN A 492 6.38 24.99 -27.23
CA ASN A 492 7.59 25.52 -26.61
C ASN A 492 7.63 27.04 -26.45
N LYS A 493 6.61 27.78 -26.97
CA LYS A 493 6.59 29.23 -26.86
C LYS A 493 6.46 29.64 -25.39
N THR A 494 7.44 30.39 -24.89
CA THR A 494 7.38 31.06 -23.59
C THR A 494 6.33 32.18 -23.67
N SER A 495 5.20 31.98 -22.99
CA SER A 495 4.23 33.05 -22.77
C SER A 495 4.61 33.84 -21.51
N SER A 496 4.12 35.06 -21.36
CA SER A 496 4.31 35.88 -20.15
C SER A 496 3.85 35.15 -18.87
N GLY A 497 2.89 34.22 -18.97
CA GLY A 497 2.43 33.37 -17.86
C GLY A 497 3.40 32.24 -17.47
N SER A 498 4.38 31.89 -18.32
CA SER A 498 5.35 30.82 -18.02
C SER A 498 6.48 31.23 -17.08
N LYS A 499 6.68 32.57 -16.88
CA LYS A 499 7.76 33.09 -16.03
C LYS A 499 7.67 32.72 -14.55
N HIS A 500 6.51 32.26 -14.08
CA HIS A 500 6.24 31.90 -12.68
C HIS A 500 6.05 30.40 -12.48
N ILE A 501 6.24 29.57 -13.51
CA ILE A 501 6.14 28.12 -13.41
C ILE A 501 7.54 27.55 -13.12
N ASP A 502 7.66 26.79 -12.02
CA ASP A 502 8.90 26.07 -11.68
C ASP A 502 9.37 25.20 -12.87
N ILE A 503 10.65 25.23 -13.17
CA ILE A 503 11.29 24.52 -14.30
C ILE A 503 10.93 23.01 -14.30
N LYS A 504 10.79 22.41 -13.11
CA LYS A 504 10.44 20.99 -12.99
C LYS A 504 9.12 20.62 -13.68
N TYR A 505 8.13 21.53 -13.66
CA TYR A 505 6.84 21.29 -14.34
C TYR A 505 6.95 21.35 -15.87
N LEU A 506 7.94 22.10 -16.40
CA LEU A 506 8.17 22.19 -17.84
C LEU A 506 8.67 20.87 -18.45
N SER A 507 9.16 19.92 -17.62
CA SER A 507 9.54 18.57 -18.08
C SER A 507 8.39 17.80 -18.76
N VAL A 508 7.12 18.16 -18.50
CA VAL A 508 5.96 17.61 -19.22
C VAL A 508 6.09 17.82 -20.73
N ARG A 509 6.57 19.00 -21.16
CA ARG A 509 6.78 19.31 -22.57
C ARG A 509 7.84 18.41 -23.20
N ASP A 510 8.88 18.08 -22.45
CA ASP A 510 9.93 17.19 -22.92
C ASP A 510 9.40 15.75 -23.07
N MET A 511 8.57 15.27 -22.14
CA MET A 511 7.92 13.95 -22.23
C MET A 511 6.97 13.87 -23.43
N VAL A 512 6.18 14.93 -23.69
CA VAL A 512 5.30 15.02 -24.87
C VAL A 512 6.12 15.04 -26.17
N ARG A 513 7.20 15.83 -26.23
CA ARG A 513 8.06 15.93 -27.40
C ARG A 513 8.80 14.65 -27.72
N LYS A 514 9.26 13.91 -26.70
CA LYS A 514 9.88 12.59 -26.86
C LYS A 514 8.89 11.52 -27.31
N GLY A 515 7.58 11.80 -27.27
CA GLY A 515 6.56 10.81 -27.58
C GLY A 515 6.34 9.77 -26.48
N ASP A 516 6.74 10.08 -25.25
CA ASP A 516 6.51 9.20 -24.09
C ASP A 516 5.05 9.24 -23.65
N ILE A 517 4.42 10.41 -23.74
CA ILE A 517 3.02 10.68 -23.40
C ILE A 517 2.35 11.56 -24.43
N ILE A 518 1.02 11.50 -24.49
CA ILE A 518 0.18 12.43 -25.25
C ILE A 518 -0.82 13.06 -24.28
N ILE A 519 -0.95 14.39 -24.31
CA ILE A 519 -1.98 15.09 -23.54
C ILE A 519 -3.07 15.57 -24.51
N GLU A 520 -4.30 15.12 -24.30
CA GLU A 520 -5.46 15.43 -25.13
C GLU A 520 -6.55 16.13 -24.32
N HIS A 521 -7.35 16.96 -25.02
CA HIS A 521 -8.49 17.60 -24.38
C HIS A 521 -9.68 16.65 -24.30
N ILE A 522 -10.38 16.67 -23.16
CA ILE A 522 -11.66 16.00 -22.96
C ILE A 522 -12.68 17.02 -22.43
N ASN A 523 -13.96 16.75 -22.65
CA ASN A 523 -15.02 17.56 -22.04
C ASN A 523 -15.08 17.34 -20.53
N THR A 524 -15.36 18.42 -19.77
CA THR A 524 -15.42 18.37 -18.31
C THR A 524 -16.40 17.31 -17.78
N GLU A 525 -17.52 17.08 -18.44
CA GLU A 525 -18.49 16.04 -18.05
C GLU A 525 -17.91 14.61 -18.10
N ALA A 526 -16.90 14.38 -18.93
CA ALA A 526 -16.22 13.10 -19.09
C ALA A 526 -14.91 13.02 -18.26
N MET A 527 -14.60 14.04 -17.45
CA MET A 527 -13.39 14.07 -16.62
C MET A 527 -13.53 13.18 -15.40
N ILE A 528 -13.10 11.93 -15.53
CA ILE A 528 -13.18 10.92 -14.44
C ILE A 528 -12.39 11.33 -13.19
N ALA A 529 -11.37 12.20 -13.32
CA ALA A 529 -10.56 12.66 -12.20
C ALA A 529 -11.22 13.74 -11.32
N ASP A 530 -12.34 14.34 -11.72
CA ASP A 530 -13.08 15.35 -10.95
C ASP A 530 -13.31 15.01 -9.47
N PRO A 531 -13.78 13.78 -9.11
CA PRO A 531 -13.98 13.40 -7.71
C PRO A 531 -12.69 13.32 -6.89
N LEU A 532 -11.53 13.39 -7.53
CA LEU A 532 -10.21 13.36 -6.87
C LEU A 532 -9.70 14.77 -6.51
N THR A 533 -10.40 15.83 -6.95
CA THR A 533 -9.97 17.22 -6.76
C THR A 533 -11.02 18.07 -6.05
N LYS A 534 -12.29 17.75 -6.21
CA LYS A 534 -13.42 18.55 -5.71
C LYS A 534 -14.64 17.71 -5.33
N GLY A 535 -15.52 18.28 -4.50
CA GLY A 535 -16.86 17.71 -4.27
C GLY A 535 -17.73 17.94 -5.51
N VAL A 536 -18.34 16.89 -6.03
CA VAL A 536 -19.23 16.92 -7.20
C VAL A 536 -20.66 16.55 -6.84
N ARG A 537 -21.63 16.80 -7.73
CA ARG A 537 -23.03 16.43 -7.53
C ARG A 537 -23.16 14.90 -7.47
N HIS A 538 -24.10 14.41 -6.66
CA HIS A 538 -24.29 12.96 -6.44
C HIS A 538 -24.38 12.13 -7.73
N VAL A 539 -25.19 12.55 -8.72
CA VAL A 539 -25.34 11.82 -9.97
C VAL A 539 -24.02 11.74 -10.75
N VAL A 540 -23.31 12.87 -10.85
CA VAL A 540 -22.00 12.96 -11.54
C VAL A 540 -20.96 12.13 -10.80
N PHE A 541 -20.95 12.20 -9.46
CA PHE A 541 -20.05 11.41 -8.63
C PHE A 541 -20.23 9.91 -8.87
N LYS A 542 -21.50 9.45 -8.90
CA LYS A 542 -21.82 8.05 -9.14
C LYS A 542 -21.32 7.59 -10.52
N CYS A 543 -21.60 8.35 -11.57
CA CYS A 543 -21.11 8.04 -12.92
C CYS A 543 -19.59 7.94 -12.99
N HIS A 544 -18.87 8.88 -12.36
CA HIS A 544 -17.40 8.83 -12.34
C HIS A 544 -16.85 7.66 -11.50
N ALA A 545 -17.48 7.34 -10.37
CA ALA A 545 -17.09 6.16 -9.58
C ALA A 545 -17.27 4.86 -10.38
N GLU A 546 -18.41 4.72 -11.07
CA GLU A 546 -18.65 3.60 -11.98
C GLU A 546 -17.64 3.56 -13.13
N SER A 547 -17.31 4.72 -13.72
CA SER A 547 -16.27 4.83 -14.75
C SER A 547 -14.87 4.47 -14.24
N MET A 548 -14.58 4.63 -12.93
CA MET A 548 -13.35 4.13 -12.30
C MET A 548 -13.36 2.62 -12.09
N GLY A 549 -14.44 1.92 -12.41
CA GLY A 549 -14.61 0.49 -12.18
C GLY A 549 -15.13 0.13 -10.79
N ILE A 550 -15.70 1.08 -10.02
CA ILE A 550 -16.29 0.82 -8.71
C ILE A 550 -17.74 0.39 -8.88
N LEU A 551 -17.99 -0.91 -8.84
CA LEU A 551 -19.28 -1.52 -9.15
C LEU A 551 -19.82 -2.36 -7.99
N SER A 552 -21.15 -2.43 -7.86
CA SER A 552 -21.83 -3.23 -6.83
C SER A 552 -21.87 -4.73 -7.15
N SER A 553 -21.80 -5.10 -8.42
CA SER A 553 -21.76 -6.49 -8.90
C SER A 553 -21.17 -6.56 -10.31
N PHE A 554 -20.81 -7.75 -10.77
CA PHE A 554 -20.39 -7.97 -12.16
C PHE A 554 -21.52 -7.81 -13.19
N ASP A 555 -22.76 -7.86 -12.75
CA ASP A 555 -23.92 -7.76 -13.66
C ASP A 555 -24.10 -6.35 -14.26
N VAL A 556 -23.53 -5.34 -13.59
CA VAL A 556 -23.53 -3.94 -14.09
C VAL A 556 -22.61 -3.77 -15.31
N LEU A 557 -21.74 -4.75 -15.59
CA LEU A 557 -20.83 -4.72 -16.73
C LEU A 557 -21.47 -5.17 -18.07
N GLY A 558 -22.76 -5.49 -18.07
CA GLY A 558 -23.69 -5.78 -19.18
C GLY A 558 -23.11 -6.30 -20.47
#